data_e93bc8489b694d5786de222ef37fba21
#
_entry.id   e93bc8489b694d5786de222ef37fba21
#
_cell.length_a   1.000
_cell.length_b   1.000
_cell.length_c   1.000
_cell.angle_alpha   90.00
_cell.angle_beta   90.00
_cell.angle_gamma   90.00
#
_symmetry.space_group_name_H-M   'P 1'
#
loop_
_entity.id
_entity.type
_entity.pdbx_description
1 polymer ?
#
loop_
_entity_poly.entity_id
_entity_poly.type
_entity_poly.pdbx_seq_one_letter_code
_entity_poly.pdbx_strand_id
1 'polypeptide(L)'
;MRVLERRPVTDPSELATVVAECLPHLDPGLRLLERAANAGEVTVDLACVDGARRLVLILCDIVAGPDAVLRAVEGAAWWGEHPELLSRVFPAAAALDAGAPPRALLVACRFGDRALRLLRALGPRGPEPVECRVFTDETGTIVSLERVDVTAPETPAPAPGPVTTPAASASALIERLERLRFSEAFR
;
A
#
# COMPACT_ATOMS: atom_id res chain seq x y z
N MET A 1 -17.59 -18.82 -21.06
CA MET A 1 -16.69 -17.67 -20.86
C MET A 1 -16.98 -17.15 -19.46
N ARG A 2 -16.01 -17.25 -18.52
CA ARG A 2 -16.20 -16.71 -17.15
C ARG A 2 -15.99 -15.19 -17.20
N VAL A 3 -16.97 -14.45 -16.77
CA VAL A 3 -16.86 -12.99 -16.60
C VAL A 3 -16.56 -12.71 -15.14
N LEU A 4 -15.40 -12.12 -14.88
CA LEU A 4 -14.99 -11.68 -13.56
C LEU A 4 -15.33 -10.19 -13.45
N GLU A 5 -16.15 -9.84 -12.48
CA GLU A 5 -16.43 -8.43 -12.17
C GLU A 5 -15.53 -7.97 -11.02
N ARG A 6 -14.89 -6.81 -11.19
CA ARG A 6 -14.08 -6.22 -10.13
C ARG A 6 -14.99 -5.67 -9.03
N ARG A 7 -14.86 -6.23 -7.83
CA ARG A 7 -15.53 -5.72 -6.64
C ARG A 7 -14.67 -4.62 -5.99
N PRO A 8 -15.13 -3.38 -5.91
CA PRO A 8 -14.40 -2.34 -5.20
C PRO A 8 -14.43 -2.63 -3.69
N VAL A 9 -13.26 -2.59 -3.06
CA VAL A 9 -13.10 -2.53 -1.61
C VAL A 9 -12.92 -1.06 -1.25
N THR A 10 -13.71 -0.55 -0.33
CA THR A 10 -13.73 0.89 0.02
C THR A 10 -13.33 1.15 1.46
N ASP A 11 -13.20 0.11 2.28
CA ASP A 11 -12.84 0.19 3.68
C ASP A 11 -11.54 -0.60 3.95
N PRO A 12 -10.51 0.03 4.56
CA PRO A 12 -9.28 -0.66 4.95
C PRO A 12 -9.50 -1.86 5.88
N SER A 13 -10.49 -1.82 6.75
CA SER A 13 -10.80 -2.94 7.66
C SER A 13 -11.43 -4.14 6.91
N GLU A 14 -12.22 -3.88 5.86
CA GLU A 14 -12.68 -4.93 4.95
C GLU A 14 -11.49 -5.55 4.22
N LEU A 15 -10.57 -4.71 3.72
CA LEU A 15 -9.36 -5.19 3.06
C LEU A 15 -8.52 -6.07 4.00
N ALA A 16 -8.32 -5.64 5.24
CA ALA A 16 -7.59 -6.42 6.24
C ALA A 16 -8.26 -7.77 6.52
N THR A 17 -9.59 -7.83 6.50
CA THR A 17 -10.34 -9.08 6.65
C THR A 17 -10.09 -10.03 5.47
N VAL A 18 -10.19 -9.52 4.25
CA VAL A 18 -9.89 -10.28 3.02
C VAL A 18 -8.45 -10.79 3.02
N VAL A 19 -7.50 -9.95 3.39
CA VAL A 19 -6.07 -10.32 3.45
C VAL A 19 -5.84 -11.42 4.51
N ALA A 20 -6.48 -11.31 5.67
CA ALA A 20 -6.34 -12.31 6.74
C ALA A 20 -6.84 -13.70 6.32
N GLU A 21 -7.85 -13.78 5.47
CA GLU A 21 -8.35 -15.05 4.91
C GLU A 21 -7.43 -15.61 3.82
N CYS A 22 -6.62 -14.75 3.20
CA CYS A 22 -5.75 -15.08 2.08
C CYS A 22 -4.25 -15.17 2.47
N LEU A 23 -3.89 -15.13 3.75
CA LEU A 23 -2.50 -15.16 4.22
C LEU A 23 -1.65 -16.28 3.58
N PRO A 24 -2.15 -17.53 3.43
CA PRO A 24 -1.36 -18.59 2.80
C PRO A 24 -1.04 -18.34 1.30
N HIS A 25 -1.82 -17.50 0.62
CA HIS A 25 -1.55 -17.10 -0.76
C HIS A 25 -0.53 -15.97 -0.85
N LEU A 26 -0.42 -15.17 0.21
CA LEU A 26 0.57 -14.11 0.31
C LEU A 26 1.97 -14.68 0.62
N ASP A 27 2.02 -15.59 1.59
CA ASP A 27 3.20 -16.37 1.94
C ASP A 27 2.72 -17.66 2.65
N PRO A 28 3.05 -18.87 2.15
CA PRO A 28 2.55 -20.13 2.70
C PRO A 28 2.89 -20.36 4.18
N GLY A 29 3.92 -19.68 4.68
CA GLY A 29 4.34 -19.75 6.08
C GLY A 29 3.65 -18.78 7.02
N LEU A 30 2.85 -17.83 6.50
CA LEU A 30 2.21 -16.82 7.32
C LEU A 30 1.07 -17.38 8.16
N ARG A 31 1.10 -17.05 9.46
CA ARG A 31 0.02 -17.33 10.40
C ARG A 31 -0.34 -16.07 11.16
N LEU A 32 -1.64 -15.79 11.26
CA LEU A 32 -2.16 -14.66 12.02
C LEU A 32 -1.91 -14.87 13.52
N LEU A 33 -1.38 -13.84 14.18
CA LEU A 33 -1.24 -13.77 15.62
C LEU A 33 -2.32 -12.90 16.23
N GLU A 34 -2.48 -11.68 15.70
CA GLU A 34 -3.42 -10.70 16.24
C GLU A 34 -3.89 -9.74 15.14
N ARG A 35 -5.11 -9.21 15.31
CA ARG A 35 -5.67 -8.13 14.51
C ARG A 35 -5.57 -6.83 15.28
N ALA A 36 -5.37 -5.72 14.58
CA ALA A 36 -5.27 -4.39 15.16
C ALA A 36 -4.22 -4.29 16.29
N ALA A 37 -3.02 -4.85 16.03
CA ALA A 37 -1.92 -4.84 16.99
C ALA A 37 -1.28 -3.44 17.09
N ASN A 38 -0.95 -3.02 18.30
CA ASN A 38 -0.29 -1.74 18.51
C ASN A 38 1.23 -1.86 18.34
N ALA A 39 1.83 -0.84 17.73
CA ALA A 39 3.26 -0.65 17.57
C ALA A 39 3.59 0.81 17.92
N GLY A 40 3.69 1.12 19.21
CA GLY A 40 3.79 2.49 19.69
C GLY A 40 2.51 3.27 19.39
N GLU A 41 2.64 4.33 18.61
CA GLU A 41 1.52 5.18 18.17
C GLU A 41 0.82 4.64 16.91
N VAL A 42 1.42 3.66 16.25
CA VAL A 42 0.87 3.06 15.02
C VAL A 42 0.04 1.82 15.37
N THR A 43 -1.14 1.72 14.78
CA THR A 43 -1.91 0.47 14.76
C THR A 43 -1.64 -0.27 13.45
N VAL A 44 -1.25 -1.53 13.60
CA VAL A 44 -1.00 -2.47 12.50
C VAL A 44 -2.25 -3.32 12.31
N ASP A 45 -2.73 -3.46 11.09
CA ASP A 45 -3.99 -4.17 10.84
C ASP A 45 -3.90 -5.66 11.18
N LEU A 46 -2.77 -6.30 10.80
CA LEU A 46 -2.53 -7.71 11.10
C LEU A 46 -1.07 -7.90 11.56
N ALA A 47 -0.91 -8.55 12.71
CA ALA A 47 0.37 -9.08 13.14
C ALA A 47 0.42 -10.59 12.87
N CYS A 48 1.43 -11.04 12.16
CA CYS A 48 1.61 -12.41 11.71
C CYS A 48 3.00 -12.94 12.10
N VAL A 49 3.17 -14.25 12.01
CA VAL A 49 4.48 -14.92 12.07
C VAL A 49 4.71 -15.64 10.75
N ASP A 50 5.93 -15.55 10.20
CA ASP A 50 6.31 -16.27 8.98
C ASP A 50 6.96 -17.64 9.29
N GLY A 51 7.24 -18.42 8.25
CA GLY A 51 7.91 -19.73 8.37
C GLY A 51 9.33 -19.65 8.94
N ALA A 52 9.97 -18.48 8.89
CA ALA A 52 11.28 -18.21 9.50
C ALA A 52 11.15 -17.68 10.94
N ARG A 53 9.95 -17.71 11.51
CA ARG A 53 9.65 -17.27 12.88
C ARG A 53 9.81 -15.75 13.11
N ARG A 54 9.79 -14.95 12.05
CA ARG A 54 9.87 -13.49 12.15
C ARG A 54 8.48 -12.91 12.33
N LEU A 55 8.40 -11.80 13.06
CA LEU A 55 7.20 -10.97 13.09
C LEU A 55 6.98 -10.33 11.72
N VAL A 56 5.78 -10.45 11.19
CA VAL A 56 5.35 -9.83 9.94
C VAL A 56 4.17 -8.91 10.23
N LEU A 57 4.36 -7.63 9.98
CA LEU A 57 3.35 -6.59 10.17
C LEU A 57 2.70 -6.28 8.84
N ILE A 58 1.38 -6.35 8.77
CA ILE A 58 0.63 -6.06 7.55
C ILE A 58 -0.23 -4.84 7.82
N LEU A 59 -0.03 -3.79 7.03
CA LEU A 59 -0.87 -2.61 7.00
C LEU A 59 -1.70 -2.63 5.72
N CYS A 60 -2.97 -2.29 5.84
CA CYS A 60 -3.92 -2.27 4.75
C CYS A 60 -4.36 -0.84 4.45
N ASP A 61 -4.43 -0.48 3.17
CA ASP A 61 -4.94 0.81 2.73
C ASP A 61 -5.67 0.66 1.38
N ILE A 62 -6.64 1.50 1.11
CA ILE A 62 -7.33 1.47 -0.19
C ILE A 62 -6.44 2.08 -1.27
N VAL A 63 -5.82 3.21 -0.96
CA VAL A 63 -4.84 3.88 -1.82
C VAL A 63 -3.62 4.22 -1.00
N ALA A 64 -2.59 3.38 -1.08
CA ALA A 64 -1.37 3.63 -0.33
C ALA A 64 -0.67 4.91 -0.79
N GLY A 65 -0.60 5.87 0.12
CA GLY A 65 0.17 7.11 0.00
C GLY A 65 1.50 7.03 0.77
N PRO A 66 2.30 8.13 0.79
CA PRO A 66 3.52 8.20 1.59
C PRO A 66 3.29 7.93 3.07
N ASP A 67 2.17 8.38 3.63
CA ASP A 67 1.85 8.20 5.05
C ASP A 67 1.65 6.72 5.42
N ALA A 68 1.07 5.92 4.51
CA ALA A 68 0.94 4.48 4.70
C ALA A 68 2.32 3.79 4.73
N VAL A 69 3.24 4.23 3.87
CA VAL A 69 4.63 3.72 3.85
C VAL A 69 5.34 4.08 5.16
N LEU A 70 5.21 5.32 5.63
CA LEU A 70 5.82 5.77 6.88
C LEU A 70 5.28 5.00 8.07
N ARG A 71 3.97 4.82 8.20
CA ARG A 71 3.36 4.01 9.26
C ARG A 71 3.90 2.58 9.27
N ALA A 72 4.09 1.97 8.09
CA ALA A 72 4.64 0.63 8.00
C ALA A 72 6.10 0.55 8.47
N VAL A 73 6.92 1.58 8.14
CA VAL A 73 8.31 1.70 8.60
C VAL A 73 8.35 1.93 10.12
N GLU A 74 7.53 2.84 10.65
CA GLU A 74 7.44 3.11 12.08
C GLU A 74 7.04 1.88 12.88
N GLY A 75 6.01 1.15 12.44
CA GLY A 75 5.57 -0.07 13.09
C GLY A 75 6.69 -1.13 13.14
N ALA A 76 7.40 -1.32 12.03
CA ALA A 76 8.52 -2.26 11.99
C ALA A 76 9.70 -1.81 12.87
N ALA A 77 10.02 -0.52 12.87
CA ALA A 77 11.08 0.03 13.70
C ALA A 77 10.75 -0.14 15.19
N TRP A 78 9.53 0.21 15.60
CA TRP A 78 9.09 0.10 16.98
C TRP A 78 9.22 -1.33 17.52
N TRP A 79 8.74 -2.33 16.79
CA TRP A 79 8.87 -3.73 17.19
C TRP A 79 10.33 -4.22 17.13
N GLY A 80 11.15 -3.68 16.23
CA GLY A 80 12.58 -3.95 16.18
C GLY A 80 13.34 -3.42 17.39
N GLU A 81 12.86 -2.33 17.99
CA GLU A 81 13.43 -1.70 19.20
C GLU A 81 12.93 -2.35 20.50
N HIS A 82 11.81 -3.10 20.45
CA HIS A 82 11.17 -3.69 21.63
C HIS A 82 10.98 -5.21 21.52
N PRO A 83 12.03 -5.98 21.17
CA PRO A 83 11.91 -7.43 20.97
C PRO A 83 11.49 -8.18 22.25
N GLU A 84 11.75 -7.63 23.42
CA GLU A 84 11.36 -8.19 24.72
C GLU A 84 9.85 -8.22 24.94
N LEU A 85 9.09 -7.40 24.21
CA LEU A 85 7.63 -7.36 24.31
C LEU A 85 6.95 -8.45 23.48
N LEU A 86 7.64 -9.05 22.49
CA LEU A 86 7.06 -10.02 21.57
C LEU A 86 6.38 -11.20 22.29
N SER A 87 7.07 -11.82 23.26
CA SER A 87 6.53 -12.94 24.03
C SER A 87 5.39 -12.57 24.97
N ARG A 88 5.33 -11.31 25.38
CA ARG A 88 4.28 -10.79 26.28
C ARG A 88 3.02 -10.42 25.53
N VAL A 89 3.17 -9.80 24.36
CA VAL A 89 2.04 -9.33 23.52
C VAL A 89 1.49 -10.48 22.68
N PHE A 90 2.35 -11.36 22.18
CA PHE A 90 1.95 -12.51 21.36
C PHE A 90 2.25 -13.84 22.07
N PRO A 91 1.56 -14.20 23.15
CA PRO A 91 1.83 -15.42 23.90
C PRO A 91 1.64 -16.70 23.06
N ALA A 92 0.72 -16.66 22.08
CA ALA A 92 0.53 -17.74 21.10
C ALA A 92 1.70 -17.92 20.14
N ALA A 93 2.60 -16.95 20.09
CA ALA A 93 3.79 -16.94 19.23
C ALA A 93 5.06 -17.33 20.02
N ALA A 94 4.99 -18.33 20.93
CA ALA A 94 6.16 -18.87 21.65
C ALA A 94 7.34 -19.28 20.73
N ALA A 95 7.15 -19.11 19.43
CA ALA A 95 8.07 -19.42 18.37
C ALA A 95 8.66 -18.19 17.68
N LEU A 96 8.32 -16.95 18.04
CA LEU A 96 8.93 -15.76 17.40
C LEU A 96 10.42 -15.69 17.74
N ASP A 97 11.22 -15.41 16.74
CA ASP A 97 12.64 -15.12 16.89
C ASP A 97 12.82 -13.64 17.20
N ALA A 98 13.05 -13.31 18.46
CA ALA A 98 13.28 -11.94 18.92
C ALA A 98 14.56 -11.30 18.34
N GLY A 99 15.49 -12.10 17.81
CA GLY A 99 16.70 -11.62 17.16
C GLY A 99 16.50 -11.28 15.67
N ALA A 100 15.40 -11.73 15.08
CA ALA A 100 15.12 -11.45 13.68
C ALA A 100 14.37 -10.12 13.52
N PRO A 101 14.82 -9.23 12.61
CA PRO A 101 14.13 -7.96 12.39
C PRO A 101 12.71 -8.20 11.84
N PRO A 102 11.72 -7.43 12.30
CA PRO A 102 10.36 -7.50 11.77
C PRO A 102 10.32 -7.22 10.27
N ARG A 103 9.39 -7.87 9.55
CA ARG A 103 9.06 -7.53 8.17
C ARG A 103 7.78 -6.70 8.16
N ALA A 104 7.71 -5.73 7.26
CA ALA A 104 6.48 -4.99 7.01
C ALA A 104 5.98 -5.29 5.59
N LEU A 105 4.69 -5.56 5.47
CA LEU A 105 3.96 -5.64 4.21
C LEU A 105 2.95 -4.49 4.16
N LEU A 106 2.91 -3.79 3.05
CA LEU A 106 1.90 -2.77 2.78
C LEU A 106 0.98 -3.29 1.70
N VAL A 107 -0.24 -3.67 2.08
CA VAL A 107 -1.24 -4.20 1.16
C VAL A 107 -2.21 -3.09 0.77
N ALA A 108 -2.39 -2.84 -0.51
CA ALA A 108 -3.31 -1.82 -0.98
C ALA A 108 -4.04 -2.22 -2.26
N CYS A 109 -5.24 -1.64 -2.48
CA CYS A 109 -5.94 -1.82 -3.75
C CYS A 109 -5.27 -1.04 -4.90
N ARG A 110 -4.46 -0.03 -4.56
CA ARG A 110 -3.65 0.77 -5.48
C ARG A 110 -2.54 1.50 -4.71
N PHE A 111 -1.42 1.72 -5.37
CA PHE A 111 -0.32 2.54 -4.87
C PHE A 111 -0.26 3.87 -5.63
N GLY A 112 -0.12 4.96 -4.89
CA GLY A 112 0.16 6.27 -5.49
C GLY A 112 1.63 6.41 -5.90
N ASP A 113 1.92 7.21 -6.92
CA ASP A 113 3.28 7.40 -7.45
C ASP A 113 4.29 7.86 -6.39
N ARG A 114 3.85 8.70 -5.44
CA ARG A 114 4.71 9.16 -4.34
C ARG A 114 5.07 8.03 -3.38
N ALA A 115 4.13 7.13 -3.10
CA ALA A 115 4.37 5.95 -2.28
C ALA A 115 5.37 5.00 -2.99
N LEU A 116 5.18 4.74 -4.28
CA LEU A 116 6.10 3.91 -5.07
C LEU A 116 7.51 4.48 -5.13
N ARG A 117 7.64 5.82 -5.29
CA ARG A 117 8.95 6.48 -5.23
C ARG A 117 9.62 6.33 -3.86
N LEU A 118 8.85 6.46 -2.78
CA LEU A 118 9.37 6.30 -1.43
C LEU A 118 9.79 4.84 -1.17
N LEU A 119 8.97 3.87 -1.55
CA LEU A 119 9.30 2.44 -1.43
C LEU A 119 10.57 2.09 -2.22
N ARG A 120 10.72 2.64 -3.43
CA ARG A 120 11.94 2.47 -4.24
C ARG A 120 13.17 3.05 -3.54
N ALA A 121 13.04 4.22 -2.92
CA ALA A 121 14.14 4.86 -2.20
C ALA A 121 14.55 4.09 -0.94
N LEU A 122 13.60 3.47 -0.24
CA LEU A 122 13.85 2.62 0.93
C LEU A 122 14.48 1.28 0.53
N GLY A 123 14.19 0.80 -0.67
CA GLY A 123 14.72 -0.46 -1.20
C GLY A 123 14.33 -1.67 -0.35
N PRO A 124 15.20 -2.70 -0.25
CA PRO A 124 14.89 -3.96 0.45
C PRO A 124 14.66 -3.83 1.96
N ARG A 125 14.94 -2.67 2.54
CA ARG A 125 14.68 -2.39 3.96
C ARG A 125 13.31 -1.77 4.21
N GLY A 126 12.63 -1.34 3.15
CA GLY A 126 11.29 -0.78 3.21
C GLY A 126 10.21 -1.86 3.30
N PRO A 127 8.96 -1.44 3.53
CA PRO A 127 7.81 -2.33 3.44
C PRO A 127 7.69 -2.97 2.05
N GLU A 128 7.30 -4.24 2.02
CA GLU A 128 7.04 -4.95 0.77
C GLU A 128 5.64 -4.55 0.26
N PRO A 129 5.52 -3.92 -0.91
CA PRO A 129 4.21 -3.54 -1.44
C PRO A 129 3.51 -4.72 -2.10
N VAL A 130 2.23 -4.88 -1.77
CA VAL A 130 1.35 -5.92 -2.34
C VAL A 130 0.07 -5.27 -2.84
N GLU A 131 -0.24 -5.42 -4.11
CA GLU A 131 -1.53 -5.00 -4.65
C GLU A 131 -2.57 -6.08 -4.43
N CYS A 132 -3.72 -5.70 -3.86
CA CYS A 132 -4.87 -6.57 -3.66
C CYS A 132 -6.00 -6.17 -4.59
N ARG A 133 -6.49 -7.13 -5.37
CA ARG A 133 -7.67 -6.97 -6.23
C ARG A 133 -8.71 -8.00 -5.88
N VAL A 134 -9.93 -7.57 -5.69
CA VAL A 134 -11.06 -8.44 -5.39
C VAL A 134 -12.00 -8.49 -6.58
N PHE A 135 -12.37 -9.70 -6.97
CA PHE A 135 -13.29 -9.97 -8.05
C PHE A 135 -14.43 -10.85 -7.53
N THR A 136 -15.57 -10.78 -8.19
CA THR A 136 -16.71 -11.66 -7.93
C THR A 136 -17.13 -12.33 -9.22
N ASP A 137 -17.55 -13.57 -9.13
CA ASP A 137 -18.25 -14.29 -10.17
C ASP A 137 -19.49 -15.01 -9.59
N GLU A 138 -20.18 -15.78 -10.40
CA GLU A 138 -21.35 -16.57 -10.00
C GLU A 138 -21.03 -17.61 -8.91
N THR A 139 -19.75 -17.94 -8.69
CA THR A 139 -19.30 -18.98 -7.76
C THR A 139 -18.74 -18.40 -6.45
N GLY A 140 -18.48 -17.09 -6.38
CA GLY A 140 -17.99 -16.44 -5.17
C GLY A 140 -17.00 -15.31 -5.37
N THR A 141 -16.17 -15.08 -4.39
CA THR A 141 -15.15 -14.02 -4.37
C THR A 141 -13.78 -14.61 -4.71
N ILE A 142 -13.08 -13.97 -5.62
CA ILE A 142 -11.71 -14.28 -6.03
C ILE A 142 -10.82 -13.12 -5.62
N VAL A 143 -9.71 -13.42 -4.94
CA VAL A 143 -8.74 -12.43 -4.48
C VAL A 143 -7.42 -12.65 -5.20
N SER A 144 -6.89 -11.60 -5.81
CA SER A 144 -5.54 -11.57 -6.37
C SER A 144 -4.65 -10.74 -5.44
N LEU A 145 -3.53 -11.31 -5.02
CA LEU A 145 -2.49 -10.65 -4.23
C LEU A 145 -1.19 -10.70 -5.04
N GLU A 146 -0.72 -9.55 -5.49
CA GLU A 146 0.45 -9.44 -6.35
C GLU A 146 1.50 -8.52 -5.71
N ARG A 147 2.73 -9.00 -5.57
CA ARG A 147 3.84 -8.15 -5.12
C ARG A 147 4.17 -7.13 -6.20
N VAL A 148 4.24 -5.87 -5.80
CA VAL A 148 4.58 -4.78 -6.72
C VAL A 148 6.09 -4.68 -6.84
N ASP A 149 6.61 -4.84 -8.05
CA ASP A 149 8.03 -4.62 -8.32
C ASP A 149 8.32 -3.11 -8.38
N VAL A 150 8.88 -2.59 -7.31
CA VAL A 150 9.28 -1.18 -7.22
C VAL A 150 10.65 -0.90 -7.86
N THR A 151 11.40 -1.93 -8.25
CA THR A 151 12.72 -1.78 -8.89
C THR A 151 12.61 -1.58 -10.39
N ALA A 152 11.48 -1.99 -10.99
CA ALA A 152 11.23 -1.78 -12.41
C ALA A 152 11.24 -0.27 -12.72
N PRO A 153 11.94 0.17 -13.78
CA PRO A 153 11.84 1.54 -14.26
C PRO A 153 10.37 1.82 -14.59
N GLU A 154 9.86 2.98 -14.19
CA GLU A 154 8.54 3.42 -14.64
C GLU A 154 8.50 3.30 -16.16
N THR A 155 7.71 2.36 -16.68
CA THR A 155 7.36 2.42 -18.10
C THR A 155 6.60 3.74 -18.25
N PRO A 156 7.13 4.74 -18.96
CA PRO A 156 6.42 5.99 -19.12
C PRO A 156 5.04 5.64 -19.65
N ALA A 157 4.00 6.11 -18.95
CA ALA A 157 2.65 6.00 -19.46
C ALA A 157 2.69 6.42 -20.94
N PRO A 158 2.06 5.69 -21.87
CA PRO A 158 2.09 6.06 -23.27
C PRO A 158 1.74 7.56 -23.32
N ALA A 159 2.69 8.35 -23.81
CA ALA A 159 2.52 9.79 -23.92
C ALA A 159 1.16 10.01 -24.57
N PRO A 160 0.28 10.85 -24.01
CA PRO A 160 -0.97 11.17 -24.68
C PRO A 160 -0.57 11.54 -26.11
N GLY A 161 -1.11 10.78 -27.05
CA GLY A 161 -0.82 10.98 -28.47
C GLY A 161 -0.90 12.47 -28.77
N PRO A 162 -0.16 13.01 -29.75
CA PRO A 162 -0.07 14.44 -29.96
C PRO A 162 -1.48 15.01 -29.97
N VAL A 163 -1.84 15.67 -28.87
CA VAL A 163 -3.03 16.51 -28.83
C VAL A 163 -2.68 17.61 -29.81
N THR A 164 -3.26 17.53 -31.00
CA THR A 164 -3.23 18.60 -31.96
C THR A 164 -4.01 19.75 -31.34
N THR A 165 -3.38 20.45 -30.42
CA THR A 165 -3.91 21.71 -29.90
C THR A 165 -3.71 22.70 -31.01
N PRO A 166 -4.78 23.22 -31.65
CA PRO A 166 -4.60 24.26 -32.63
C PRO A 166 -3.93 25.43 -31.92
N ALA A 167 -2.81 25.88 -32.46
CA ALA A 167 -1.99 26.97 -31.91
C ALA A 167 -2.78 28.27 -31.63
N ALA A 168 -3.98 28.38 -32.15
CA ALA A 168 -4.93 29.44 -31.88
C ALA A 168 -5.45 29.48 -30.42
N SER A 169 -5.41 28.36 -29.68
CA SER A 169 -5.99 28.28 -28.34
C SER A 169 -5.09 28.89 -27.25
N ALA A 170 -3.75 28.80 -27.41
CA ALA A 170 -2.81 29.35 -26.43
C ALA A 170 -2.75 30.88 -26.51
N SER A 171 -2.75 31.45 -27.70
CA SER A 171 -2.78 32.92 -27.92
C SER A 171 -4.06 33.52 -27.37
N ALA A 172 -5.22 32.87 -27.57
CA ALA A 172 -6.51 33.36 -27.07
C ALA A 172 -6.59 33.32 -25.53
N LEU A 173 -5.94 32.35 -24.90
CA LEU A 173 -5.86 32.25 -23.44
C LEU A 173 -4.95 33.34 -22.84
N ILE A 174 -3.81 33.60 -23.46
CA ILE A 174 -2.88 34.68 -23.06
C ILE A 174 -3.54 36.03 -23.17
N GLU A 175 -4.21 36.32 -24.30
CA GLU A 175 -4.96 37.58 -24.53
C GLU A 175 -6.10 37.77 -23.52
N ARG A 176 -6.78 36.70 -23.12
CA ARG A 176 -7.83 36.73 -22.10
C ARG A 176 -7.28 36.99 -20.70
N LEU A 177 -6.10 36.43 -20.35
CA LEU A 177 -5.44 36.68 -19.09
C LEU A 177 -4.87 38.10 -19.00
N GLU A 178 -4.37 38.65 -20.08
CA GLU A 178 -3.92 40.03 -20.14
C GLU A 178 -5.09 41.02 -19.96
N ARG A 179 -6.22 40.78 -20.56
CA ARG A 179 -7.43 41.63 -20.36
C ARG A 179 -7.92 41.63 -18.90
N LEU A 180 -7.79 40.49 -18.19
CA LEU A 180 -8.18 40.42 -16.80
C LEU A 180 -7.22 41.20 -15.89
N ARG A 181 -5.94 41.22 -16.22
CA ARG A 181 -4.91 41.97 -15.45
C ARG A 181 -5.11 43.51 -15.60
N PHE A 182 -5.59 44.00 -16.75
CA PHE A 182 -5.81 45.41 -16.94
C PHE A 182 -7.16 45.91 -16.34
N SER A 183 -8.10 45.04 -16.04
CA SER A 183 -9.39 45.46 -15.44
C SER A 183 -9.34 45.65 -13.92
N GLU A 184 -8.34 45.07 -13.25
CA GLU A 184 -8.16 45.22 -11.78
C GLU A 184 -7.27 46.41 -11.38
N ALA A 185 -6.57 47.03 -12.33
CA ALA A 185 -5.65 48.15 -12.07
C ALA A 185 -6.35 49.54 -12.05
N PHE A 186 -7.70 49.61 -12.28
CA PHE A 186 -8.46 50.84 -12.30
C PHE A 186 -9.79 50.75 -11.51
N ARG A 187 -9.65 50.39 -10.24
CA ARG A 187 -10.69 50.68 -9.24
C ARG A 187 -10.08 51.08 -7.91
#